data_241cfbd4d37d62eb86127959158f76c7
#
_entry.id   241cfbd4d37d62eb86127959158f76c7
#
_cell.length_a   1.000
_cell.length_b   1.000
_cell.length_c   1.000
_cell.angle_alpha   90.00
_cell.angle_beta   90.00
_cell.angle_gamma   90.00
#
_symmetry.space_group_name_H-M   'P 1'
#
loop_
_entity.id
_entity.type
_entity.pdbx_description
1 polymer ?
#
loop_
_entity_poly.entity_id
_entity_poly.type
_entity_poly.pdbx_seq_one_letter_code
_entity_poly.pdbx_strand_id
1 'polypeptide(L)'
;MAKVSKSALALAMALFLSSCSSPAAVTSLPEPVVEETPISTSAPTATPAVEVVVKPWSDEDVEAMVLTLAGECYEDKEQDKRLVCEVILNRVSAGNFGGDTVLEVVSAPNQFDGYWRQSRPVSENDYEIAEQALSDWY
;
A
#
# COMPACT_ATOMS: atom_id res chain seq x y z
N MET A 1 -0.17 -51.07 0.12
CA MET A 1 0.85 -50.62 1.09
C MET A 1 2.02 -50.06 0.30
N ALA A 2 2.17 -48.76 0.16
CA ALA A 2 3.30 -48.10 -0.48
C ALA A 2 3.89 -47.09 0.50
N LYS A 3 5.16 -47.31 0.85
CA LYS A 3 5.96 -46.45 1.73
C LYS A 3 6.37 -45.19 1.00
N VAL A 4 6.03 -44.02 1.51
CA VAL A 4 6.56 -42.74 1.06
C VAL A 4 7.84 -42.43 1.84
N SER A 5 8.92 -42.29 1.11
CA SER A 5 10.26 -41.95 1.61
C SER A 5 10.33 -40.46 1.94
N LYS A 6 10.81 -40.16 3.16
CA LYS A 6 11.15 -38.80 3.61
C LYS A 6 12.54 -38.47 3.15
N SER A 7 12.68 -37.55 2.18
CA SER A 7 13.97 -36.95 1.84
C SER A 7 14.11 -35.61 2.58
N ALA A 8 15.06 -35.58 3.48
CA ALA A 8 15.54 -34.38 4.14
C ALA A 8 16.37 -33.58 3.12
N LEU A 9 16.05 -32.30 2.95
CA LEU A 9 16.90 -31.37 2.21
C LEU A 9 17.49 -30.34 3.17
N ALA A 10 18.82 -30.35 3.20
CA ALA A 10 19.65 -29.60 4.12
C ALA A 10 19.71 -28.12 3.77
N LEU A 11 19.74 -27.35 4.82
CA LEU A 11 20.01 -25.93 4.99
C LEU A 11 21.38 -25.53 4.41
N ALA A 12 21.41 -24.54 3.54
CA ALA A 12 22.64 -23.81 3.21
C ALA A 12 22.42 -22.31 3.50
N MET A 13 23.00 -21.89 4.61
CA MET A 13 23.09 -20.54 5.09
C MET A 13 24.30 -19.87 4.41
N ALA A 14 24.10 -18.85 3.63
CA ALA A 14 25.16 -17.98 3.12
C ALA A 14 25.01 -16.56 3.69
N LEU A 15 25.88 -16.26 4.64
CA LEU A 15 26.13 -14.93 5.18
C LEU A 15 26.86 -14.09 4.13
N PHE A 16 26.30 -12.97 3.71
CA PHE A 16 27.05 -11.88 3.09
C PHE A 16 26.99 -10.64 3.97
N LEU A 17 28.07 -10.44 4.70
CA LEU A 17 28.44 -9.15 5.26
C LEU A 17 29.12 -8.34 4.16
N SER A 18 28.57 -7.18 3.82
CA SER A 18 29.33 -6.17 3.09
C SER A 18 29.12 -4.81 3.72
N SER A 19 30.19 -4.38 4.36
CA SER A 19 30.46 -3.08 4.93
C SER A 19 30.99 -2.17 3.83
N CYS A 20 30.59 -0.90 3.79
CA CYS A 20 31.40 0.26 3.36
C CYS A 20 30.57 1.53 3.57
N SER A 21 30.89 2.31 4.56
CA SER A 21 31.79 3.48 4.61
C SER A 21 31.31 4.70 3.83
N SER A 22 30.88 5.68 4.60
CA SER A 22 30.79 7.11 4.28
C SER A 22 32.18 7.70 3.95
N PRO A 23 32.27 8.80 3.22
CA PRO A 23 32.60 10.03 3.94
C PRO A 23 31.85 11.30 3.47
N ALA A 24 31.82 12.24 4.40
CA ALA A 24 31.37 13.60 4.31
C ALA A 24 32.22 14.47 3.40
N ALA A 25 31.60 15.46 2.77
CA ALA A 25 32.26 16.71 2.40
C ALA A 25 31.31 17.88 2.56
N VAL A 26 31.63 18.73 3.50
CA VAL A 26 31.01 20.02 3.75
C VAL A 26 31.60 21.02 2.76
N THR A 27 30.76 21.73 2.04
CA THR A 27 31.19 22.94 1.31
C THR A 27 30.14 24.02 1.53
N SER A 28 30.55 24.99 2.35
CA SER A 28 29.86 26.27 2.59
C SER A 28 30.09 27.19 1.39
N LEU A 29 29.03 27.80 0.84
CA LEU A 29 29.12 28.94 -0.06
C LEU A 29 28.34 30.12 0.50
N PRO A 30 28.76 31.34 0.20
CA PRO A 30 28.33 32.55 0.89
C PRO A 30 26.98 33.08 0.37
N GLU A 31 26.26 33.70 1.28
CA GLU A 31 25.01 34.45 1.05
C GLU A 31 25.24 35.65 0.10
N PRO A 32 24.32 35.89 -0.84
CA PRO A 32 24.19 37.21 -1.46
C PRO A 32 23.20 38.06 -0.66
N VAL A 33 23.68 39.20 -0.22
CA VAL A 33 22.90 40.32 0.30
C VAL A 33 22.00 40.84 -0.82
N VAL A 34 20.68 40.83 -0.61
CA VAL A 34 19.69 41.44 -1.50
C VAL A 34 18.97 42.57 -0.78
N GLU A 35 19.13 43.73 -1.36
CA GLU A 35 18.62 45.04 -1.01
C GLU A 35 17.08 45.08 -0.95
N GLU A 36 16.53 45.54 0.19
CA GLU A 36 15.10 45.69 0.41
C GLU A 36 14.53 46.88 -0.37
N THR A 37 13.63 46.62 -1.34
CA THR A 37 12.70 47.61 -1.85
C THR A 37 11.31 47.39 -1.26
N PRO A 38 10.63 48.43 -0.75
CA PRO A 38 9.29 48.24 -0.15
C PRO A 38 8.24 48.13 -1.24
N ILE A 39 7.67 46.93 -1.40
CA ILE A 39 6.52 46.74 -2.29
C ILE A 39 5.25 46.83 -1.45
N SER A 40 4.39 47.73 -1.90
CA SER A 40 3.06 48.01 -1.38
C SER A 40 2.19 46.77 -1.21
N THR A 41 1.77 46.53 0.04
CA THR A 41 0.91 45.45 0.44
C THR A 41 -0.52 45.68 -0.02
N SER A 42 -0.97 45.00 -1.08
CA SER A 42 -2.37 44.71 -1.29
C SER A 42 -2.68 43.35 -0.62
N ALA A 43 -3.60 43.34 0.34
CA ALA A 43 -4.01 42.18 1.07
C ALA A 43 -4.57 41.11 0.12
N PRO A 44 -4.09 39.85 0.15
CA PRO A 44 -4.71 38.77 -0.59
C PRO A 44 -6.02 38.39 0.12
N THR A 45 -7.11 38.44 -0.61
CA THR A 45 -8.38 37.81 -0.24
C THR A 45 -8.09 36.33 0.02
N ALA A 46 -8.27 35.88 1.25
CA ALA A 46 -8.10 34.49 1.64
C ALA A 46 -9.12 33.62 0.90
N THR A 47 -8.66 32.94 -0.16
CA THR A 47 -9.37 31.78 -0.69
C THR A 47 -9.36 30.70 0.39
N PRO A 48 -10.51 30.08 0.73
CA PRO A 48 -10.52 29.01 1.72
C PRO A 48 -9.57 27.91 1.23
N ALA A 49 -8.56 27.61 2.03
CA ALA A 49 -7.67 26.49 1.80
C ALA A 49 -8.53 25.21 1.84
N VAL A 50 -8.66 24.54 0.71
CA VAL A 50 -9.19 23.18 0.68
C VAL A 50 -8.17 22.33 1.43
N GLU A 51 -8.55 21.83 2.59
CA GLU A 51 -7.73 20.89 3.36
C GLU A 51 -7.64 19.60 2.54
N VAL A 52 -6.52 19.43 1.86
CA VAL A 52 -6.24 18.18 1.14
C VAL A 52 -5.92 17.12 2.19
N VAL A 53 -6.90 16.29 2.49
CA VAL A 53 -6.69 15.10 3.32
C VAL A 53 -5.80 14.15 2.50
N VAL A 54 -4.54 14.08 2.87
CA VAL A 54 -3.58 13.13 2.25
C VAL A 54 -3.88 11.77 2.86
N LYS A 55 -4.50 10.89 2.08
CA LYS A 55 -4.71 9.48 2.46
C LYS A 55 -3.37 8.73 2.34
N PRO A 56 -3.02 7.83 3.27
CA PRO A 56 -1.79 7.03 3.20
C PRO A 56 -1.85 5.89 2.18
N TRP A 57 -2.99 5.69 1.52
CA TRP A 57 -3.21 4.72 0.45
C TRP A 57 -3.62 5.43 -0.85
N SER A 58 -3.42 4.78 -1.98
CA SER A 58 -3.78 5.29 -3.31
C SER A 58 -5.20 4.89 -3.71
N ASP A 59 -5.75 5.58 -4.72
CA ASP A 59 -7.03 5.17 -5.33
C ASP A 59 -6.90 3.80 -6.03
N GLU A 60 -5.71 3.46 -6.53
CA GLU A 60 -5.40 2.15 -7.12
C GLU A 60 -5.46 1.02 -6.07
N ASP A 61 -5.05 1.28 -4.83
CA ASP A 61 -5.19 0.32 -3.72
C ASP A 61 -6.67 0.07 -3.38
N VAL A 62 -7.50 1.11 -3.39
CA VAL A 62 -8.95 0.98 -3.19
C VAL A 62 -9.55 0.13 -4.31
N GLU A 63 -9.25 0.45 -5.57
CA GLU A 63 -9.77 -0.29 -6.72
C GLU A 63 -9.34 -1.76 -6.69
N ALA A 64 -8.06 -2.02 -6.39
CA ALA A 64 -7.53 -3.37 -6.29
C ALA A 64 -8.22 -4.18 -5.18
N MET A 65 -8.50 -3.57 -4.02
CA MET A 65 -9.25 -4.19 -2.94
C MET A 65 -10.67 -4.49 -3.37
N VAL A 66 -11.38 -3.54 -3.96
CA VAL A 66 -12.77 -3.67 -4.44
C VAL A 66 -12.91 -4.78 -5.48
N LEU A 67 -12.02 -4.85 -6.47
CA LEU A 67 -12.00 -5.94 -7.46
C LEU A 67 -11.79 -7.31 -6.79
N THR A 68 -10.93 -7.37 -5.77
CA THR A 68 -10.71 -8.59 -5.00
C THR A 68 -11.97 -9.01 -4.23
N LEU A 69 -12.65 -8.06 -3.59
CA LEU A 69 -13.93 -8.33 -2.91
C LEU A 69 -15.00 -8.87 -3.87
N ALA A 70 -15.11 -8.29 -5.06
CA ALA A 70 -16.05 -8.75 -6.08
C ALA A 70 -15.74 -10.17 -6.58
N GLY A 71 -14.50 -10.61 -6.48
CA GLY A 71 -14.08 -11.95 -6.88
C GLY A 71 -14.16 -12.99 -5.76
N GLU A 72 -13.74 -12.65 -4.55
CA GLU A 72 -13.66 -13.57 -3.42
C GLU A 72 -14.99 -13.71 -2.67
N CYS A 73 -15.82 -12.64 -2.60
CA CYS A 73 -17.08 -12.63 -1.85
C CYS A 73 -18.28 -12.90 -2.75
N TYR A 74 -18.51 -14.16 -3.06
CA TYR A 74 -19.57 -14.58 -3.98
C TYR A 74 -20.99 -14.16 -3.53
N GLU A 75 -21.29 -14.27 -2.23
CA GLU A 75 -22.62 -14.00 -1.68
C GLU A 75 -22.86 -12.54 -1.25
N ASP A 76 -21.93 -11.63 -1.53
CA ASP A 76 -22.03 -10.21 -1.22
C ASP A 76 -22.31 -9.90 0.29
N LYS A 77 -21.80 -10.75 1.19
CA LYS A 77 -21.95 -10.59 2.62
C LYS A 77 -20.90 -9.64 3.18
N GLU A 78 -21.34 -8.62 3.90
CA GLU A 78 -20.47 -7.61 4.51
C GLU A 78 -19.38 -8.22 5.40
N GLN A 79 -19.73 -9.20 6.22
CA GLN A 79 -18.77 -9.85 7.11
C GLN A 79 -17.65 -10.56 6.35
N ASP A 80 -17.98 -11.24 5.25
CA ASP A 80 -17.00 -11.93 4.42
C ASP A 80 -16.06 -10.92 3.74
N LYS A 81 -16.59 -9.80 3.27
CA LYS A 81 -15.82 -8.70 2.70
C LYS A 81 -14.82 -8.12 3.70
N ARG A 82 -15.24 -7.85 4.93
CA ARG A 82 -14.37 -7.34 5.99
C ARG A 82 -13.24 -8.31 6.30
N LEU A 83 -13.51 -9.60 6.36
CA LEU A 83 -12.49 -10.63 6.56
C LEU A 83 -11.47 -10.68 5.41
N VAL A 84 -11.92 -10.53 4.16
CA VAL A 84 -11.02 -10.46 3.00
C VAL A 84 -10.13 -9.22 3.09
N CYS A 85 -10.69 -8.05 3.44
CA CYS A 85 -9.90 -6.84 3.68
C CYS A 85 -8.82 -7.05 4.75
N GLU A 86 -9.18 -7.63 5.89
CA GLU A 86 -8.23 -7.94 6.97
C GLU A 86 -7.10 -8.86 6.50
N VAL A 87 -7.41 -9.90 5.70
CA VAL A 87 -6.39 -10.79 5.14
C VAL A 87 -5.44 -10.04 4.21
N ILE A 88 -5.97 -9.17 3.35
CA ILE A 88 -5.16 -8.36 2.44
C ILE A 88 -4.21 -7.46 3.23
N LEU A 89 -4.74 -6.68 4.18
CA LEU A 89 -3.97 -5.72 4.97
C LEU A 89 -2.93 -6.39 5.86
N ASN A 90 -3.25 -7.55 6.44
CA ASN A 90 -2.28 -8.37 7.16
C ASN A 90 -1.12 -8.83 6.26
N ARG A 91 -1.39 -9.16 4.99
CA ARG A 91 -0.35 -9.54 4.03
C ARG A 91 0.51 -8.35 3.61
N VAL A 92 -0.08 -7.16 3.42
CA VAL A 92 0.65 -5.90 3.22
C VAL A 92 1.61 -5.68 4.37
N SER A 93 1.11 -5.74 5.62
CA SER A 93 1.93 -5.55 6.83
C SER A 93 3.05 -6.57 6.98
N ALA A 94 2.85 -7.80 6.52
CA ALA A 94 3.85 -8.86 6.60
C ALA A 94 4.99 -8.70 5.57
N GLY A 95 4.78 -7.98 4.46
CA GLY A 95 5.78 -7.62 3.45
C GLY A 95 6.35 -8.78 2.63
N ASN A 96 5.80 -10.00 2.76
CA ASN A 96 6.31 -11.20 2.11
C ASN A 96 5.30 -11.91 1.18
N PHE A 97 4.22 -11.22 0.82
CA PHE A 97 3.14 -11.72 -0.03
C PHE A 97 3.01 -11.03 -1.38
N GLY A 98 4.10 -10.45 -1.88
CA GLY A 98 4.15 -9.86 -3.22
C GLY A 98 4.49 -8.37 -3.23
N GLY A 99 4.40 -7.67 -2.09
CA GLY A 99 4.73 -6.26 -1.96
C GLY A 99 4.24 -5.64 -0.67
N ASP A 100 4.30 -4.31 -0.62
CA ASP A 100 4.00 -3.49 0.55
C ASP A 100 2.73 -2.63 0.35
N THR A 101 2.05 -2.78 -0.80
CA THR A 101 0.78 -2.12 -1.12
C THR A 101 -0.33 -3.13 -1.35
N VAL A 102 -1.59 -2.69 -1.29
CA VAL A 102 -2.74 -3.55 -1.58
C VAL A 102 -2.64 -4.09 -3.00
N LEU A 103 -2.41 -3.21 -3.98
CA LEU A 103 -2.30 -3.59 -5.38
C LEU A 103 -1.23 -4.66 -5.60
N GLU A 104 -0.03 -4.48 -5.05
CA GLU A 104 1.05 -5.45 -5.18
C GLU A 104 0.70 -6.81 -4.58
N VAL A 105 0.10 -6.83 -3.40
CA VAL A 105 -0.29 -8.07 -2.70
C VAL A 105 -1.38 -8.80 -3.47
N VAL A 106 -2.47 -8.13 -3.89
CA VAL A 106 -3.59 -8.84 -4.53
C VAL A 106 -3.28 -9.26 -5.96
N SER A 107 -2.42 -8.52 -6.65
CA SER A 107 -1.98 -8.85 -8.02
C SER A 107 -0.86 -9.88 -8.07
N ALA A 108 -0.22 -10.19 -6.95
CA ALA A 108 0.85 -11.18 -6.91
C ALA A 108 0.36 -12.59 -7.27
N PRO A 109 1.17 -13.38 -7.98
CA PRO A 109 0.77 -14.72 -8.41
C PRO A 109 0.33 -15.61 -7.24
N ASN A 110 -0.82 -16.27 -7.38
CA ASN A 110 -1.40 -17.21 -6.43
C ASN A 110 -1.78 -16.60 -5.06
N GLN A 111 -1.97 -15.27 -4.99
CA GLN A 111 -2.43 -14.64 -3.76
C GLN A 111 -3.96 -14.54 -3.72
N PHE A 112 -4.56 -13.90 -4.74
CA PHE A 112 -6.01 -13.72 -4.84
C PHE A 112 -6.47 -13.96 -6.27
N ASP A 113 -7.11 -15.09 -6.53
CA ASP A 113 -7.71 -15.39 -7.84
C ASP A 113 -8.86 -14.42 -8.16
N GLY A 114 -9.58 -14.00 -7.15
CA GLY A 114 -10.69 -13.05 -7.26
C GLY A 114 -10.32 -11.70 -7.84
N TYR A 115 -9.11 -11.21 -7.61
CA TYR A 115 -8.63 -9.98 -8.24
C TYR A 115 -8.65 -10.06 -9.78
N TRP A 116 -8.30 -11.20 -10.34
CA TRP A 116 -8.25 -11.42 -11.78
C TRP A 116 -9.56 -11.92 -12.39
N ARG A 117 -10.45 -12.47 -11.55
CA ARG A 117 -11.67 -13.15 -11.97
C ARG A 117 -12.82 -12.78 -11.05
N GLN A 118 -13.40 -11.58 -11.24
CA GLN A 118 -14.55 -11.16 -10.46
C GLN A 118 -15.70 -12.14 -10.66
N SER A 119 -16.28 -12.62 -9.58
CA SER A 119 -17.43 -13.55 -9.58
C SER A 119 -18.77 -12.85 -9.68
N ARG A 120 -18.80 -11.55 -9.37
CA ARG A 120 -19.96 -10.66 -9.45
C ARG A 120 -19.55 -9.24 -9.85
N PRO A 121 -20.49 -8.37 -10.27
CA PRO A 121 -20.22 -6.95 -10.45
C PRO A 121 -19.78 -6.30 -9.13
N VAL A 122 -18.94 -5.29 -9.24
CA VAL A 122 -18.58 -4.39 -8.14
C VAL A 122 -19.81 -3.60 -7.72
N SER A 123 -19.98 -3.40 -6.42
CA SER A 123 -21.07 -2.62 -5.80
C SER A 123 -20.53 -1.40 -5.05
N GLU A 124 -21.40 -0.43 -4.79
CA GLU A 124 -21.06 0.73 -3.96
C GLU A 124 -20.63 0.29 -2.54
N ASN A 125 -21.29 -0.71 -1.98
CA ASN A 125 -20.92 -1.29 -0.69
C ASN A 125 -19.51 -1.91 -0.66
N ASP A 126 -18.95 -2.37 -1.80
CA ASP A 126 -17.56 -2.82 -1.87
C ASP A 126 -16.59 -1.66 -1.65
N TYR A 127 -16.88 -0.49 -2.23
CA TYR A 127 -16.09 0.73 -2.02
C TYR A 127 -16.17 1.21 -0.58
N GLU A 128 -17.37 1.26 0.00
CA GLU A 128 -17.55 1.67 1.40
C GLU A 128 -16.75 0.79 2.37
N ILE A 129 -16.81 -0.53 2.19
CA ILE A 129 -16.08 -1.49 3.04
C ILE A 129 -14.57 -1.38 2.83
N ALA A 130 -14.11 -1.25 1.58
CA ALA A 130 -12.68 -1.12 1.26
C ALA A 130 -12.10 0.17 1.86
N GLU A 131 -12.76 1.31 1.63
CA GLU A 131 -12.31 2.60 2.19
C GLU A 131 -12.33 2.62 3.71
N GLN A 132 -13.38 2.04 4.33
CA GLN A 132 -13.45 1.93 5.78
C GLN A 132 -12.32 1.05 6.33
N ALA A 133 -12.06 -0.10 5.71
CA ALA A 133 -10.98 -1.00 6.14
C ALA A 133 -9.60 -0.33 6.05
N LEU A 134 -9.34 0.42 4.98
CA LEU A 134 -8.11 1.18 4.81
C LEU A 134 -8.01 2.30 5.85
N SER A 135 -9.11 3.03 6.08
CA SER A 135 -9.15 4.11 7.09
C SER A 135 -8.94 3.61 8.52
N ASP A 136 -9.43 2.42 8.84
CA ASP A 136 -9.27 1.83 10.17
C ASP A 136 -7.86 1.26 10.38
N TRP A 137 -7.18 0.91 9.29
CA TRP A 137 -5.85 0.30 9.30
C TRP A 137 -4.72 1.31 9.48
N TYR A 138 -4.81 2.46 8.82
CA TYR A 138 -3.77 3.51 8.83
C TYR A 138 -4.04 4.62 9.84
#